data_00794eeaec98fac68438ebe0dd81796d
#
_entry.id   00794eeaec98fac68438ebe0dd81796d
#
_cell.length_a   1.000
_cell.length_b   1.000
_cell.length_c   1.000
_cell.angle_alpha   90.00
_cell.angle_beta   90.00
_cell.angle_gamma   90.00
#
_symmetry.space_group_name_H-M   'P 1'
#
loop_
_entity.id
_entity.type
_entity.pdbx_description
1 polymer ?
#
loop_
_entity_poly.entity_id
_entity_poly.type
_entity_poly.pdbx_seq_one_letter_code
_entity_poly.pdbx_strand_id
1 'polypeptide(L)'
;MVVNIFDTANEMSRQMVETQEYQDLKVAVEELMADEAAVALFRDFQRQQAEAQHKQMQGQQPSEDEIKAIQDMAKKVSAEASIMRLMEQEKRLDQMIQQINQNLTSPIQSLYNDLLKDPE
;
A
#
# COMPACT_ATOMS: atom_id res chain seq x y z
N MET A 1 -16.04 20.50 25.80
CA MET A 1 -16.58 20.03 24.53
C MET A 1 -15.87 18.74 24.13
N VAL A 2 -16.62 17.70 23.81
CA VAL A 2 -16.06 16.44 23.35
C VAL A 2 -16.14 16.39 21.82
N VAL A 3 -14.99 16.17 21.19
CA VAL A 3 -14.92 16.03 19.73
C VAL A 3 -14.92 14.55 19.39
N ASN A 4 -15.89 14.11 18.59
CA ASN A 4 -15.98 12.71 18.20
C ASN A 4 -15.28 12.50 16.85
N ILE A 5 -13.96 12.44 16.90
CA ILE A 5 -13.12 12.28 15.73
C ILE A 5 -13.29 10.90 15.09
N PHE A 6 -13.68 9.89 15.87
CA PHE A 6 -13.87 8.53 15.35
C PHE A 6 -15.10 8.43 14.45
N ASP A 7 -16.15 9.19 14.71
CA ASP A 7 -17.31 9.26 13.82
C ASP A 7 -16.92 9.86 12.47
N THR A 8 -16.08 10.89 12.49
CA THR A 8 -15.57 11.49 11.25
C THR A 8 -14.69 10.49 10.48
N ALA A 9 -13.86 9.72 11.18
CA ALA A 9 -13.05 8.68 10.54
C ALA A 9 -13.92 7.61 9.91
N ASN A 10 -15.00 7.19 10.56
CA ASN A 10 -15.95 6.22 10.01
C ASN A 10 -16.65 6.77 8.78
N GLU A 11 -17.02 8.05 8.80
CA GLU A 11 -17.60 8.71 7.64
C GLU A 11 -16.63 8.75 6.47
N MET A 12 -15.37 9.06 6.74
CA MET A 12 -14.31 9.07 5.73
C MET A 12 -14.14 7.68 5.09
N SER A 13 -14.23 6.62 5.89
CA SER A 13 -14.17 5.24 5.39
C SER A 13 -15.31 4.98 4.40
N ARG A 14 -16.52 5.43 4.71
CA ARG A 14 -17.66 5.29 3.81
C ARG A 14 -17.47 6.09 2.52
N GLN A 15 -16.95 7.30 2.63
CA GLN A 15 -16.66 8.15 1.46
C GLN A 15 -15.55 7.56 0.59
N MET A 16 -14.56 6.92 1.20
CA MET A 16 -13.46 6.29 0.48
C MET A 16 -13.97 5.24 -0.53
N VAL A 17 -14.96 4.45 -0.12
CA VAL A 17 -15.56 3.42 -0.98
C VAL A 17 -16.21 4.04 -2.23
N GLU A 18 -16.65 5.29 -2.16
CA GLU A 18 -17.27 6.01 -3.27
C GLU A 18 -16.26 6.69 -4.19
N THR A 19 -14.98 6.74 -3.82
CA THR A 19 -13.95 7.37 -4.66
C THR A 19 -13.66 6.55 -5.91
N GLN A 20 -13.19 7.22 -6.96
CA GLN A 20 -12.79 6.56 -8.19
C GLN A 20 -11.60 5.63 -7.94
N GLU A 21 -10.65 6.04 -7.11
CA GLU A 21 -9.48 5.24 -6.75
C GLU A 21 -9.89 3.89 -6.14
N TYR A 22 -10.86 3.89 -5.23
CA TYR A 22 -11.37 2.65 -4.64
C TYR A 22 -12.11 1.80 -5.66
N GLN A 23 -12.97 2.41 -6.47
CA GLN A 23 -13.74 1.67 -7.48
C GLN A 23 -12.83 1.04 -8.54
N ASP A 24 -11.79 1.75 -8.95
CA ASP A 24 -10.82 1.23 -9.92
C ASP A 24 -10.03 0.06 -9.32
N LEU A 25 -9.66 0.15 -8.04
CA LEU A 25 -9.01 -0.96 -7.35
C LEU A 25 -9.93 -2.17 -7.27
N LYS A 26 -11.19 -1.95 -6.95
CA LYS A 26 -12.18 -3.03 -6.86
C LYS A 26 -12.30 -3.77 -8.18
N VAL A 27 -12.38 -3.05 -9.30
CA VAL A 27 -12.44 -3.65 -10.63
C VAL A 27 -11.17 -4.46 -10.92
N ALA A 28 -10.00 -3.92 -10.57
CA ALA A 28 -8.73 -4.63 -10.76
C ALA A 28 -8.67 -5.92 -9.94
N VAL A 29 -9.17 -5.90 -8.71
CA VAL A 29 -9.26 -7.09 -7.86
C VAL A 29 -10.19 -8.14 -8.50
N GLU A 30 -11.35 -7.71 -9.01
CA GLU A 30 -12.30 -8.62 -9.66
C GLU A 30 -11.71 -9.25 -10.92
N GLU A 31 -10.98 -8.48 -11.73
CA GLU A 31 -10.29 -9.00 -12.91
C GLU A 31 -9.25 -10.06 -12.54
N LEU A 32 -8.47 -9.79 -11.51
CA LEU A 32 -7.45 -10.74 -11.04
C LEU A 32 -8.11 -12.01 -10.53
N MET A 33 -9.17 -11.89 -9.75
CA MET A 33 -9.89 -13.04 -9.18
C MET A 33 -10.53 -13.93 -10.24
N ALA A 34 -10.79 -13.40 -11.43
CA ALA A 34 -11.35 -14.18 -12.53
C ALA A 34 -10.34 -15.13 -13.17
N ASP A 35 -9.04 -14.98 -12.88
CA ASP A 35 -7.96 -15.79 -13.42
C ASP A 35 -7.26 -16.55 -12.28
N GLU A 36 -7.53 -17.85 -12.17
CA GLU A 36 -6.98 -18.67 -11.09
C GLU A 36 -5.46 -18.71 -11.09
N ALA A 37 -4.83 -18.76 -12.26
CA ALA A 37 -3.38 -18.79 -12.39
C ALA A 37 -2.77 -17.47 -11.91
N ALA A 38 -3.40 -16.35 -12.25
CA ALA A 38 -2.96 -15.02 -11.80
C ALA A 38 -3.11 -14.87 -10.29
N VAL A 39 -4.20 -15.38 -9.71
CA VAL A 39 -4.39 -15.38 -8.25
C VAL A 39 -3.29 -16.17 -7.55
N ALA A 40 -2.98 -17.36 -8.07
CA ALA A 40 -1.92 -18.21 -7.49
C ALA A 40 -0.57 -17.50 -7.54
N LEU A 41 -0.25 -16.88 -8.67
CA LEU A 41 0.99 -16.11 -8.83
C LEU A 41 1.05 -14.93 -7.86
N PHE A 42 -0.05 -14.21 -7.72
CA PHE A 42 -0.15 -13.07 -6.80
C PHE A 42 0.06 -13.50 -5.34
N ARG A 43 -0.55 -14.61 -4.93
CA ARG A 43 -0.36 -15.15 -3.59
C ARG A 43 1.08 -15.54 -3.33
N ASP A 44 1.73 -16.19 -4.29
CA ASP A 44 3.14 -16.57 -4.18
C ASP A 44 4.03 -15.33 -4.07
N PHE A 45 3.74 -14.30 -4.85
CA PHE A 45 4.45 -13.03 -4.81
C PHE A 45 4.32 -12.37 -3.44
N GLN A 46 3.11 -12.30 -2.90
CA GLN A 46 2.85 -11.71 -1.59
C GLN A 46 3.59 -12.48 -0.48
N ARG A 47 3.58 -13.80 -0.56
CA ARG A 47 4.29 -14.66 0.41
C ARG A 47 5.79 -14.41 0.35
N GLN A 48 6.35 -14.34 -0.85
CA GLN A 48 7.78 -14.09 -1.03
C GLN A 48 8.18 -12.73 -0.47
N GLN A 49 7.38 -11.70 -0.71
CA GLN A 49 7.66 -10.37 -0.17
C GLN A 49 7.59 -10.34 1.36
N ALA A 50 6.62 -11.04 1.95
CA ALA A 50 6.49 -11.12 3.40
C ALA A 50 7.70 -11.82 4.03
N GLU A 51 8.17 -12.91 3.40
CA GLU A 51 9.35 -13.63 3.86
C GLU A 51 10.62 -12.77 3.75
N ALA A 52 10.78 -12.05 2.66
CA ALA A 52 11.92 -11.16 2.46
C ALA A 52 11.94 -10.05 3.50
N GLN A 53 10.79 -9.46 3.78
CA GLN A 53 10.67 -8.42 4.79
C GLN A 53 10.98 -8.95 6.18
N HIS A 54 10.49 -10.15 6.49
CA HIS A 54 10.75 -10.80 7.79
C HIS A 54 12.24 -11.03 7.99
N LYS A 55 12.94 -11.53 6.97
CA LYS A 55 14.40 -11.73 7.01
C LYS A 55 15.15 -10.41 7.19
N GLN A 56 14.71 -9.38 6.48
CA GLN A 56 15.33 -8.05 6.60
C GLN A 56 15.19 -7.52 8.02
N MET A 57 14.04 -7.70 8.65
CA MET A 57 13.80 -7.28 10.04
C MET A 57 14.69 -8.03 11.03
N GLN A 58 15.08 -9.28 10.71
CA GLN A 58 15.99 -10.07 11.53
C GLN A 58 17.47 -9.79 11.24
N GLY A 59 17.75 -8.86 10.33
CA GLY A 59 19.12 -8.53 9.94
C GLY A 59 19.78 -9.55 9.05
N GLN A 60 19.01 -10.49 8.47
CA GLN A 60 19.52 -11.51 7.57
C GLN A 60 19.54 -10.98 6.14
N GLN A 61 20.62 -11.27 5.42
CA GLN A 61 20.73 -10.94 4.02
C GLN A 61 20.20 -12.12 3.18
N PRO A 62 19.56 -11.84 2.02
CA PRO A 62 19.10 -12.92 1.15
C PRO A 62 20.27 -13.68 0.55
N SER A 63 20.11 -15.00 0.41
CA SER A 63 21.07 -15.84 -0.30
C SER A 63 21.00 -15.58 -1.80
N GLU A 64 22.00 -16.09 -2.56
CA GLU A 64 22.01 -15.98 -4.01
C GLU A 64 20.78 -16.66 -4.63
N ASP A 65 20.38 -17.81 -4.11
CA ASP A 65 19.19 -18.52 -4.58
C ASP A 65 17.91 -17.72 -4.32
N GLU A 66 17.83 -17.06 -3.16
CA GLU A 66 16.70 -16.21 -2.82
C GLU A 66 16.61 -14.99 -3.73
N ILE A 67 17.76 -14.36 -4.03
CA ILE A 67 17.82 -13.22 -4.96
C ILE A 67 17.34 -13.66 -6.35
N LYS A 68 17.78 -14.82 -6.81
CA LYS A 68 17.34 -15.33 -8.10
C LYS A 68 15.85 -15.62 -8.13
N ALA A 69 15.30 -16.18 -7.05
CA ALA A 69 13.88 -16.43 -6.92
C ALA A 69 13.07 -15.14 -6.97
N ILE A 70 13.56 -14.08 -6.30
CA ILE A 70 12.93 -12.76 -6.33
C ILE A 70 12.92 -12.18 -7.74
N GLN A 71 14.05 -12.29 -8.45
CA GLN A 71 14.15 -11.80 -9.83
C GLN A 71 13.23 -12.57 -10.78
N ASP A 72 13.17 -13.89 -10.64
CA ASP A 72 12.28 -14.72 -11.46
C ASP A 72 10.82 -14.38 -11.20
N MET A 73 10.45 -14.19 -9.94
CA MET A 73 9.10 -13.78 -9.55
C MET A 73 8.74 -12.41 -10.14
N ALA A 74 9.67 -11.46 -10.10
CA ALA A 74 9.46 -10.12 -10.66
C ALA A 74 9.17 -10.19 -12.16
N LYS A 75 9.86 -11.07 -12.89
CA LYS A 75 9.61 -11.27 -14.31
C LYS A 75 8.21 -11.84 -14.57
N LYS A 76 7.80 -12.83 -13.80
CA LYS A 76 6.47 -13.42 -13.93
C LYS A 76 5.37 -12.43 -13.65
N VAL A 77 5.53 -11.64 -12.58
CA VAL A 77 4.56 -10.63 -12.19
C VAL A 77 4.46 -9.53 -13.25
N SER A 78 5.61 -9.09 -13.80
CA SER A 78 5.64 -8.07 -14.85
C SER A 78 4.93 -8.51 -16.13
N ALA A 79 4.93 -9.81 -16.39
CA ALA A 79 4.28 -10.38 -17.56
C ALA A 79 2.78 -10.58 -17.37
N GLU A 80 2.27 -10.47 -16.14
CA GLU A 80 0.85 -10.67 -15.83
C GLU A 80 0.13 -9.33 -15.76
N ALA A 81 -0.62 -8.99 -16.80
CA ALA A 81 -1.25 -7.67 -16.94
C ALA A 81 -2.24 -7.38 -15.82
N SER A 82 -3.00 -8.37 -15.35
CA SER A 82 -3.99 -8.16 -14.29
C SER A 82 -3.33 -7.80 -12.96
N ILE A 83 -2.17 -8.40 -12.67
CA ILE A 83 -1.40 -8.06 -11.45
C ILE A 83 -0.82 -6.65 -11.57
N MET A 84 -0.29 -6.29 -12.73
CA MET A 84 0.26 -4.96 -12.94
C MET A 84 -0.82 -3.88 -12.82
N ARG A 85 -2.02 -4.14 -13.34
CA ARG A 85 -3.14 -3.21 -13.16
C ARG A 85 -3.53 -3.06 -11.69
N LEU A 86 -3.58 -4.19 -10.96
CA LEU A 86 -3.86 -4.15 -9.52
C LEU A 86 -2.85 -3.28 -8.77
N MET A 87 -1.57 -3.49 -9.03
CA MET A 87 -0.50 -2.74 -8.36
C MET A 87 -0.57 -1.25 -8.69
N GLU A 88 -0.91 -0.89 -9.92
CA GLU A 88 -1.09 0.51 -10.32
C GLU A 88 -2.25 1.15 -9.57
N GLN A 89 -3.38 0.46 -9.45
CA GLN A 89 -4.53 0.98 -8.73
C GLN A 89 -4.28 1.08 -7.22
N GLU A 90 -3.56 0.10 -6.65
CA GLU A 90 -3.12 0.18 -5.25
C GLU A 90 -2.27 1.42 -5.00
N LYS A 91 -1.35 1.72 -5.91
CA LYS A 91 -0.49 2.89 -5.80
C LYS A 91 -1.30 4.19 -5.80
N ARG A 92 -2.30 4.29 -6.67
CA ARG A 92 -3.18 5.46 -6.73
C ARG A 92 -3.96 5.65 -5.43
N LEU A 93 -4.52 4.55 -4.90
CA LEU A 93 -5.24 4.60 -3.64
C LEU A 93 -4.31 4.98 -2.50
N ASP A 94 -3.12 4.40 -2.48
CA ASP A 94 -2.11 4.69 -1.46
C ASP A 94 -1.69 6.16 -1.47
N GLN A 95 -1.54 6.76 -2.64
CA GLN A 95 -1.24 8.19 -2.77
C GLN A 95 -2.35 9.04 -2.15
N MET A 96 -3.60 8.66 -2.34
CA MET A 96 -4.74 9.34 -1.72
C MET A 96 -4.68 9.22 -0.19
N ILE A 97 -4.40 8.02 0.31
CA ILE A 97 -4.28 7.78 1.76
C ILE A 97 -3.13 8.60 2.35
N GLN A 98 -1.99 8.66 1.65
CA GLN A 98 -0.86 9.47 2.09
C GLN A 98 -1.23 10.95 2.17
N GLN A 99 -1.98 11.45 1.20
CA GLN A 99 -2.44 12.84 1.21
C GLN A 99 -3.38 13.10 2.39
N ILE A 100 -4.28 12.17 2.67
CA ILE A 100 -5.17 12.25 3.84
C ILE A 100 -4.36 12.28 5.13
N ASN A 101 -3.36 11.42 5.25
CA ASN A 101 -2.48 11.37 6.42
C ASN A 101 -1.71 12.69 6.60
N GLN A 102 -1.21 13.27 5.53
CA GLN A 102 -0.53 14.57 5.58
C GLN A 102 -1.47 15.66 6.07
N ASN A 103 -2.70 15.70 5.57
CA ASN A 103 -3.70 16.66 6.00
C ASN A 103 -4.02 16.49 7.49
N LEU A 104 -4.13 15.22 7.91
CA LEU A 104 -4.47 14.88 9.28
C LEU A 104 -3.37 15.25 10.27
N THR A 105 -2.11 15.05 9.88
CA THR A 105 -0.96 15.30 10.76
C THR A 105 -0.39 16.71 10.63
N SER A 106 -0.85 17.50 9.69
CA SER A 106 -0.37 18.85 9.44
C SER A 106 -0.39 19.75 10.70
N PRO A 107 -1.47 19.74 11.49
CA PRO A 107 -1.46 20.57 12.73
C PRO A 107 -0.38 20.14 13.72
N ILE A 108 -0.08 18.84 13.77
CA ILE A 108 0.97 18.31 14.65
C ILE A 108 2.33 18.78 14.17
N GLN A 109 2.58 18.72 12.85
CA GLN A 109 3.83 19.19 12.26
C GLN A 109 4.03 20.68 12.51
N SER A 110 2.96 21.47 12.43
CA SER A 110 3.03 22.90 12.71
C SER A 110 3.48 23.19 14.14
N LEU A 111 2.99 22.40 15.10
CA LEU A 111 3.41 22.52 16.50
C LEU A 111 4.91 22.26 16.66
N TYR A 112 5.43 21.23 16.01
CA TYR A 112 6.84 20.89 16.09
C TYR A 112 7.72 21.91 15.36
N ASN A 113 7.25 22.45 14.24
CA ASN A 113 7.96 23.49 13.51
C ASN A 113 8.14 24.73 14.38
N ASP A 114 7.11 25.12 15.14
CA ASP A 114 7.20 26.24 16.07
C ASP A 114 8.21 25.97 17.18
N LEU A 115 8.25 24.73 17.70
CA LEU A 115 9.19 24.32 18.73
C LEU A 115 10.64 24.36 18.22
N LEU A 116 10.86 23.93 16.98
CA LEU A 116 12.20 23.80 16.40
C LEU A 116 12.70 25.09 15.77
N LYS A 117 11.88 26.14 15.76
CA LYS A 117 12.23 27.43 15.21
C LYS A 117 13.30 28.10 16.09
N ASP A 118 14.34 28.63 15.47
CA ASP A 118 15.41 29.30 16.18
C ASP A 118 14.88 30.57 16.88
N PRO A 119 15.20 30.78 18.18
CA PRO A 119 14.86 32.03 18.82
C PRO A 119 15.75 33.15 18.29
N GLU A 120 15.15 34.26 17.97
CA GLU A 120 15.90 35.47 17.58
C GLU A 120 16.24 36.33 18.78
#